data_d4570e618ab45a4c9a41b00051666266
#
_entry.id   d4570e618ab45a4c9a41b00051666266
#
_cell.length_a   1.000
_cell.length_b   1.000
_cell.length_c   1.000
_cell.angle_alpha   90.00
_cell.angle_beta   90.00
_cell.angle_gamma   90.00
#
_symmetry.space_group_name_H-M   'P 1'
#
loop_
_entity.id
_entity.type
_entity.pdbx_description
1 polymer ?
#
loop_
_entity_poly.entity_id
_entity_poly.type
_entity_poly.pdbx_seq_one_letter_code
_entity_poly.pdbx_strand_id
1 'polypeptide(L)'
;ELADMGRTRLTRILGRAMGTHLYELAMGVDPRPVTVSREEKSVGREETFFVHVAERSELERVLLAQAHDTARRLRKRRLAARAVSIKVRFADFTTISRSATLAQPTDLAWDLYSSAKRLLGEGRIGDAGLRLLGLRAEQLVDPRLGVQLALDADPRRDRAEAALDEVVAKFGAQMAGPASL
;
A
#
# COMPACT_ATOMS: atom_id res chain seq x y z
N GLU A 1 25.34 -2.07 23.91
CA GLU A 1 24.68 -3.41 23.98
C GLU A 1 24.93 -4.27 22.74
N LEU A 2 24.53 -3.84 21.49
CA LEU A 2 24.79 -4.65 20.28
C LEU A 2 26.29 -4.77 19.96
N ALA A 3 27.05 -3.70 20.12
CA ALA A 3 28.51 -3.70 19.94
C ALA A 3 29.20 -4.65 20.90
N ASP A 4 28.74 -4.69 22.16
CA ASP A 4 29.31 -5.53 23.24
C ASP A 4 29.03 -7.03 23.02
N MET A 5 27.96 -7.36 22.32
CA MET A 5 27.65 -8.76 21.99
C MET A 5 28.68 -9.39 21.04
N GLY A 6 29.36 -8.59 20.26
CA GLY A 6 30.36 -9.05 19.29
C GLY A 6 29.78 -9.70 18.03
N ARG A 7 30.54 -9.64 16.93
CA ARG A 7 30.14 -10.16 15.61
C ARG A 7 29.72 -11.64 15.65
N THR A 8 30.50 -12.48 16.31
CA THR A 8 30.30 -13.94 16.34
C THR A 8 28.94 -14.29 16.97
N ARG A 9 28.56 -13.63 18.06
CA ARG A 9 27.29 -13.89 18.73
C ARG A 9 26.11 -13.40 17.92
N LEU A 10 26.20 -12.20 17.35
CA LEU A 10 25.17 -11.64 16.47
C LEU A 10 24.95 -12.50 15.22
N THR A 11 26.01 -12.97 14.57
CA THR A 11 25.87 -13.85 13.40
C THR A 11 25.29 -15.23 13.74
N ARG A 12 25.54 -15.74 14.93
CA ARG A 12 24.91 -16.99 15.40
C ARG A 12 23.41 -16.84 15.60
N ILE A 13 22.96 -15.71 16.15
CA ILE A 13 21.53 -15.47 16.48
C ILE A 13 20.74 -15.06 15.23
N LEU A 14 21.30 -14.18 14.39
CA LEU A 14 20.57 -13.48 13.32
C LEU A 14 20.95 -13.97 11.91
N GLY A 15 21.85 -14.94 11.83
CA GLY A 15 22.45 -15.36 10.58
C GLY A 15 23.57 -14.43 10.11
N ARG A 16 24.42 -14.94 9.17
CA ARG A 16 25.65 -14.28 8.77
C ARG A 16 25.44 -12.84 8.24
N ALA A 17 24.47 -12.65 7.34
CA ALA A 17 24.25 -11.35 6.70
C ALA A 17 23.78 -10.29 7.70
N MET A 18 22.67 -10.57 8.42
CA MET A 18 22.08 -9.62 9.36
C MET A 18 22.98 -9.36 10.57
N GLY A 19 23.60 -10.42 11.14
CA GLY A 19 24.48 -10.30 12.31
C GLY A 19 25.73 -9.48 12.01
N THR A 20 26.36 -9.67 10.83
CA THR A 20 27.50 -8.85 10.39
C THR A 20 27.07 -7.40 10.20
N HIS A 21 25.97 -7.17 9.48
CA HIS A 21 25.47 -5.82 9.19
C HIS A 21 25.15 -5.04 10.46
N LEU A 22 24.41 -5.65 11.41
CA LEU A 22 24.08 -4.98 12.66
C LEU A 22 25.30 -4.71 13.55
N TYR A 23 26.29 -5.61 13.54
CA TYR A 23 27.56 -5.37 14.23
C TYR A 23 28.30 -4.17 13.67
N GLU A 24 28.43 -4.10 12.33
CA GLU A 24 29.09 -2.97 11.65
C GLU A 24 28.40 -1.65 11.94
N LEU A 25 27.06 -1.61 11.85
CA LEU A 25 26.29 -0.43 12.22
C LEU A 25 26.49 -0.03 13.69
N ALA A 26 26.53 -1.00 14.61
CA ALA A 26 26.76 -0.73 16.04
C ALA A 26 28.17 -0.19 16.31
N MET A 27 29.14 -0.49 15.43
CA MET A 27 30.51 0.06 15.45
C MET A 27 30.63 1.39 14.68
N GLY A 28 29.54 1.95 14.17
CA GLY A 28 29.54 3.17 13.38
C GLY A 28 30.04 3.00 11.94
N VAL A 29 30.13 1.76 11.46
CA VAL A 29 30.58 1.45 10.10
C VAL A 29 29.39 1.20 9.20
N ASP A 30 29.10 2.14 8.29
CA ASP A 30 28.10 1.99 7.25
C ASP A 30 28.66 2.46 5.89
N PRO A 31 29.14 1.53 5.04
CA PRO A 31 29.73 1.89 3.76
C PRO A 31 28.69 2.23 2.67
N ARG A 32 27.39 2.16 3.00
CA ARG A 32 26.34 2.42 2.01
C ARG A 32 26.31 3.91 1.65
N PRO A 33 26.28 4.26 0.36
CA PRO A 33 26.10 5.65 -0.06
C PRO A 33 24.70 6.13 0.29
N VAL A 34 24.55 7.42 0.53
CA VAL A 34 23.24 8.07 0.64
C VAL A 34 22.61 8.07 -0.76
N THR A 35 21.52 7.33 -0.92
CA THR A 35 20.78 7.28 -2.20
C THR A 35 19.60 8.24 -2.12
N VAL A 36 19.65 9.32 -2.89
CA VAL A 36 18.61 10.37 -2.91
C VAL A 36 17.42 10.04 -3.79
N SER A 37 17.55 9.08 -4.71
CA SER A 37 16.44 8.57 -5.53
C SER A 37 16.37 7.05 -5.46
N ARG A 38 15.20 6.55 -5.12
CA ARG A 38 14.91 5.13 -5.13
C ARG A 38 13.65 4.92 -5.95
N GLU A 39 13.67 4.01 -6.90
CA GLU A 39 12.45 3.60 -7.59
C GLU A 39 11.44 3.08 -6.57
N GLU A 40 10.26 3.67 -6.55
CA GLU A 40 9.19 3.21 -5.68
C GLU A 40 8.66 1.87 -6.20
N LYS A 41 8.78 0.85 -5.40
CA LYS A 41 8.27 -0.50 -5.73
C LYS A 41 6.79 -0.66 -5.43
N SER A 42 6.23 0.19 -4.60
CA SER A 42 4.83 0.18 -4.19
C SER A 42 4.39 1.54 -3.67
N VAL A 43 3.11 1.83 -3.79
CA VAL A 43 2.43 3.00 -3.20
C VAL A 43 1.24 2.49 -2.41
N GLY A 44 1.07 2.97 -1.19
CA GLY A 44 -0.05 2.52 -0.36
C GLY A 44 -0.33 3.43 0.83
N ARG A 45 -1.41 3.12 1.53
CA ARG A 45 -1.81 3.75 2.78
C ARG A 45 -2.25 2.69 3.77
N GLU A 46 -1.90 2.88 5.03
CA GLU A 46 -2.35 2.06 6.16
C GLU A 46 -2.99 2.97 7.20
N GLU A 47 -4.01 2.46 7.88
CA GLU A 47 -4.68 3.16 8.97
C GLU A 47 -4.76 2.25 10.18
N THR A 48 -4.31 2.76 11.33
CA THR A 48 -4.44 2.08 12.62
C THR A 48 -5.61 2.70 13.35
N PHE A 49 -6.59 1.88 13.72
CA PHE A 49 -7.81 2.32 14.40
C PHE A 49 -7.56 2.46 15.90
N PHE A 50 -8.05 3.54 16.50
CA PHE A 50 -8.05 3.71 17.96
C PHE A 50 -9.03 2.75 18.63
N VAL A 51 -10.20 2.55 18.04
CA VAL A 51 -11.19 1.55 18.40
C VAL A 51 -11.24 0.52 17.29
N HIS A 52 -11.22 -0.77 17.62
CA HIS A 52 -11.24 -1.82 16.63
C HIS A 52 -12.53 -1.78 15.82
N VAL A 53 -12.44 -1.92 14.51
CA VAL A 53 -13.56 -1.83 13.59
C VAL A 53 -13.94 -3.24 13.14
N ALA A 54 -15.15 -3.68 13.47
CA ALA A 54 -15.73 -4.95 13.04
C ALA A 54 -16.75 -4.76 11.90
N GLU A 55 -17.35 -3.56 11.82
CA GLU A 55 -18.38 -3.27 10.83
C GLU A 55 -17.79 -3.20 9.42
N ARG A 56 -18.28 -4.10 8.56
CA ARG A 56 -17.77 -4.29 7.21
C ARG A 56 -17.93 -3.04 6.34
N SER A 57 -19.05 -2.37 6.44
CA SER A 57 -19.35 -1.15 5.69
C SER A 57 -18.35 -0.02 6.01
N GLU A 58 -17.91 0.07 7.27
CA GLU A 58 -16.90 1.03 7.70
C GLU A 58 -15.52 0.68 7.13
N LEU A 59 -15.13 -0.60 7.18
CA LEU A 59 -13.87 -1.06 6.58
C LEU A 59 -13.85 -0.87 5.06
N GLU A 60 -14.98 -1.06 4.39
CA GLU A 60 -15.11 -0.81 2.95
C GLU A 60 -14.97 0.68 2.62
N ARG A 61 -15.51 1.58 3.46
CA ARG A 61 -15.29 3.03 3.33
C ARG A 61 -13.81 3.40 3.49
N VAL A 62 -13.14 2.83 4.49
CA VAL A 62 -11.71 3.04 4.69
C VAL A 62 -10.91 2.58 3.46
N LEU A 63 -11.20 1.39 2.93
CA LEU A 63 -10.55 0.90 1.70
C LEU A 63 -10.80 1.81 0.50
N LEU A 64 -12.02 2.34 0.35
CA LEU A 64 -12.35 3.26 -0.73
C LEU A 64 -11.52 4.55 -0.63
N ALA A 65 -11.41 5.13 0.57
CA ALA A 65 -10.60 6.32 0.81
C ALA A 65 -9.11 6.05 0.52
N GLN A 66 -8.60 4.90 0.97
CA GLN A 66 -7.21 4.48 0.72
C GLN A 66 -6.95 4.25 -0.78
N ALA A 67 -7.92 3.68 -1.50
CA ALA A 67 -7.82 3.46 -2.94
C ALA A 67 -7.74 4.77 -3.71
N HIS A 68 -8.59 5.76 -3.38
CA HIS A 68 -8.55 7.09 -4.00
C HIS A 68 -7.22 7.81 -3.73
N ASP A 69 -6.72 7.78 -2.49
CA ASP A 69 -5.43 8.39 -2.17
C ASP A 69 -4.27 7.70 -2.92
N THR A 70 -4.29 6.37 -2.95
CA THR A 70 -3.26 5.58 -3.64
C THR A 70 -3.30 5.82 -5.16
N ALA A 71 -4.47 5.80 -5.78
CA ALA A 71 -4.68 6.04 -7.21
C ALA A 71 -4.20 7.45 -7.61
N ARG A 72 -4.58 8.49 -6.85
CA ARG A 72 -4.10 9.85 -7.06
C ARG A 72 -2.57 9.94 -7.02
N ARG A 73 -1.94 9.24 -6.07
CA ARG A 73 -0.47 9.21 -5.95
C ARG A 73 0.19 8.46 -7.10
N LEU A 74 -0.44 7.42 -7.65
CA LEU A 74 0.01 6.72 -8.86
C LEU A 74 -0.05 7.66 -10.07
N ARG A 75 -1.20 8.31 -10.33
CA ARG A 75 -1.38 9.25 -11.44
C ARG A 75 -0.39 10.42 -11.38
N LYS A 76 -0.20 11.01 -10.20
CA LYS A 76 0.81 12.08 -10.00
C LYS A 76 2.22 11.65 -10.41
N ARG A 77 2.54 10.37 -10.27
CA ARG A 77 3.84 9.78 -10.64
C ARG A 77 3.85 9.15 -12.03
N ARG A 78 2.72 9.15 -12.72
CA ARG A 78 2.54 8.48 -14.01
C ARG A 78 2.87 6.98 -13.93
N LEU A 79 2.40 6.32 -12.89
CA LEU A 79 2.58 4.90 -12.63
C LEU A 79 1.22 4.20 -12.59
N ALA A 80 1.20 2.94 -12.99
CA ALA A 80 0.07 2.03 -12.85
C ALA A 80 0.50 0.79 -12.07
N ALA A 81 -0.43 0.20 -11.33
CA ALA A 81 -0.19 -1.00 -10.52
C ALA A 81 -0.62 -2.26 -11.27
N ARG A 82 0.20 -3.31 -11.22
CA ARG A 82 -0.16 -4.66 -11.70
C ARG A 82 -0.71 -5.55 -10.61
N ALA A 83 -0.53 -5.18 -9.35
CA ALA A 83 -1.03 -5.96 -8.22
C ALA A 83 -1.53 -5.03 -7.12
N VAL A 84 -2.51 -5.54 -6.36
CA VAL A 84 -3.04 -4.90 -5.16
C VAL A 84 -2.85 -5.85 -4.00
N SER A 85 -2.39 -5.34 -2.88
CA SER A 85 -2.38 -6.07 -1.61
C SER A 85 -3.12 -5.32 -0.53
N ILE A 86 -3.68 -6.08 0.41
CA ILE A 86 -4.18 -5.57 1.68
C ILE A 86 -3.36 -6.13 2.83
N LYS A 87 -3.23 -5.32 3.86
CA LYS A 87 -2.67 -5.71 5.14
C LYS A 87 -3.73 -5.52 6.21
N VAL A 88 -3.96 -6.57 6.96
CA VAL A 88 -4.95 -6.61 8.04
C VAL A 88 -4.26 -6.99 9.32
N ARG A 89 -4.49 -6.22 10.40
CA ARG A 89 -4.07 -6.60 11.74
C ARG A 89 -5.28 -6.70 12.64
N PHE A 90 -5.41 -7.83 13.29
CA PHE A 90 -6.47 -8.12 14.25
C PHE A 90 -6.19 -7.54 15.63
N ALA A 91 -7.18 -7.62 16.53
CA ALA A 91 -7.07 -7.16 17.91
C ALA A 91 -5.97 -7.87 18.71
N ASP A 92 -5.70 -9.14 18.42
CA ASP A 92 -4.62 -9.96 19.02
C ASP A 92 -3.23 -9.67 18.42
N PHE A 93 -3.10 -8.63 17.59
CA PHE A 93 -1.89 -8.25 16.85
C PHE A 93 -1.47 -9.20 15.73
N THR A 94 -2.20 -10.29 15.49
CA THR A 94 -1.98 -11.14 14.33
C THR A 94 -2.12 -10.30 13.06
N THR A 95 -1.14 -10.39 12.18
CA THR A 95 -1.11 -9.65 10.92
C THR A 95 -1.14 -10.62 9.76
N ILE A 96 -2.04 -10.39 8.83
CA ILE A 96 -2.10 -11.11 7.55
C ILE A 96 -1.99 -10.12 6.39
N SER A 97 -1.43 -10.60 5.27
CA SER A 97 -1.43 -9.88 4.01
C SER A 97 -1.99 -10.78 2.92
N ARG A 98 -2.75 -10.20 2.01
CA ARG A 98 -3.30 -10.87 0.83
C ARG A 98 -3.05 -10.00 -0.37
N SER A 99 -2.76 -10.61 -1.50
CA SER A 99 -2.52 -9.89 -2.74
C SER A 99 -3.23 -10.55 -3.92
N ALA A 100 -3.54 -9.75 -4.92
CA ALA A 100 -4.08 -10.20 -6.19
C ALA A 100 -3.40 -9.47 -7.33
N THR A 101 -3.07 -10.20 -8.39
CA THR A 101 -2.65 -9.62 -9.65
C THR A 101 -3.89 -9.12 -10.39
N LEU A 102 -3.80 -7.91 -10.93
CA LEU A 102 -4.85 -7.29 -11.72
C LEU A 102 -4.80 -7.81 -13.16
N ALA A 103 -5.95 -7.87 -13.80
CA ALA A 103 -6.04 -8.30 -15.21
C ALA A 103 -5.23 -7.38 -16.12
N GLN A 104 -5.22 -6.09 -15.79
CA GLN A 104 -4.43 -5.06 -16.47
C GLN A 104 -3.85 -4.06 -15.46
N PRO A 105 -2.71 -3.43 -15.77
CA PRO A 105 -2.20 -2.35 -14.95
C PRO A 105 -3.20 -1.20 -14.89
N THR A 106 -3.43 -0.65 -13.70
CA THR A 106 -4.40 0.43 -13.49
C THR A 106 -3.87 1.47 -12.50
N ASP A 107 -4.33 2.69 -12.64
CA ASP A 107 -4.19 3.78 -11.68
C ASP A 107 -5.57 4.33 -11.23
N LEU A 108 -6.64 3.58 -11.55
CA LEU A 108 -8.01 3.90 -11.19
C LEU A 108 -8.35 3.44 -9.76
N ALA A 109 -8.93 4.32 -8.98
CA ALA A 109 -9.31 4.04 -7.60
C ALA A 109 -10.33 2.90 -7.50
N TRP A 110 -11.28 2.85 -8.43
CA TRP A 110 -12.30 1.80 -8.44
C TRP A 110 -11.74 0.39 -8.61
N ASP A 111 -10.73 0.21 -9.46
CA ASP A 111 -10.11 -1.10 -9.71
C ASP A 111 -9.31 -1.55 -8.48
N LEU A 112 -8.54 -0.61 -7.88
CA LEU A 112 -7.81 -0.86 -6.64
C LEU A 112 -8.78 -1.23 -5.50
N TYR A 113 -9.86 -0.44 -5.33
CA TYR A 113 -10.88 -0.69 -4.32
C TYR A 113 -11.58 -2.04 -4.51
N SER A 114 -12.05 -2.32 -5.72
CA SER A 114 -12.78 -3.56 -6.03
C SER A 114 -11.94 -4.80 -5.76
N SER A 115 -10.65 -4.76 -6.11
CA SER A 115 -9.71 -5.82 -5.79
C SER A 115 -9.47 -5.95 -4.29
N ALA A 116 -9.23 -4.84 -3.58
CA ALA A 116 -9.01 -4.82 -2.14
C ALA A 116 -10.25 -5.30 -1.36
N LYS A 117 -11.45 -4.88 -1.77
CA LYS A 117 -12.72 -5.32 -1.20
C LYS A 117 -12.91 -6.83 -1.32
N ARG A 118 -12.58 -7.41 -2.48
CA ARG A 118 -12.61 -8.87 -2.69
C ARG A 118 -11.63 -9.57 -1.74
N LEU A 119 -10.38 -9.10 -1.64
CA LEU A 119 -9.37 -9.66 -0.75
C LEU A 119 -9.78 -9.59 0.73
N LEU A 120 -10.45 -8.51 1.14
CA LEU A 120 -11.02 -8.37 2.48
C LEU A 120 -12.17 -9.38 2.70
N GLY A 121 -13.01 -9.60 1.67
CA GLY A 121 -14.15 -10.50 1.72
C GLY A 121 -13.80 -11.97 1.89
N GLU A 122 -12.62 -12.38 1.46
CA GLU A 122 -12.10 -13.75 1.62
C GLU A 122 -11.70 -14.10 3.07
N GLY A 123 -11.76 -13.13 4.00
CA GLY A 123 -11.39 -13.29 5.40
C GLY A 123 -12.56 -13.12 6.36
N ARG A 124 -12.62 -13.95 7.40
CA ARG A 124 -13.48 -13.69 8.54
C ARG A 124 -12.91 -12.53 9.36
N ILE A 125 -13.68 -11.46 9.48
CA ILE A 125 -13.47 -10.42 10.48
C ILE A 125 -14.25 -10.91 11.70
N GLY A 126 -13.52 -11.33 12.76
CA GLY A 126 -14.18 -11.74 14.01
C GLY A 126 -14.82 -10.54 14.71
N ASP A 127 -15.65 -10.80 15.73
CA ASP A 127 -16.35 -9.77 16.51
C ASP A 127 -15.38 -8.79 17.20
N ALA A 128 -14.14 -9.21 17.46
CA ALA A 128 -13.09 -8.35 18.01
C ALA A 128 -12.61 -7.24 17.05
N GLY A 129 -12.97 -7.31 15.77
CA GLY A 129 -12.66 -6.31 14.77
C GLY A 129 -11.19 -6.24 14.35
N LEU A 130 -10.89 -5.27 13.50
CA LEU A 130 -9.57 -4.99 12.99
C LEU A 130 -8.95 -3.81 13.73
N ARG A 131 -7.66 -3.94 14.05
CA ARG A 131 -6.83 -2.89 14.59
C ARG A 131 -6.16 -2.04 13.50
N LEU A 132 -5.88 -2.63 12.33
CA LEU A 132 -5.25 -1.93 11.21
C LEU A 132 -5.77 -2.50 9.89
N LEU A 133 -5.99 -1.61 8.95
CA LEU A 133 -6.28 -1.94 7.56
C LEU A 133 -5.42 -1.08 6.63
N GLY A 134 -4.80 -1.71 5.65
CA GLY A 134 -3.99 -1.04 4.66
C GLY A 134 -4.23 -1.58 3.26
N LEU A 135 -4.13 -0.68 2.28
CA LEU A 135 -4.15 -0.97 0.86
C LEU A 135 -2.82 -0.54 0.24
N ARG A 136 -2.27 -1.38 -0.63
CA ARG A 136 -1.03 -1.10 -1.35
C ARG A 136 -1.15 -1.51 -2.80
N ALA A 137 -0.76 -0.61 -3.69
CA ALA A 137 -0.54 -0.84 -5.11
C ALA A 137 0.91 -1.30 -5.30
N GLU A 138 1.11 -2.40 -5.99
CA GLU A 138 2.40 -3.08 -6.14
C GLU A 138 2.72 -3.37 -7.61
N GLN A 139 3.96 -3.80 -7.88
CA GLN A 139 4.45 -4.09 -9.23
C GLN A 139 4.19 -2.91 -10.18
N LEU A 140 4.68 -1.74 -9.77
CA LEU A 140 4.44 -0.49 -10.47
C LEU A 140 5.13 -0.49 -11.84
N VAL A 141 4.41 0.00 -12.84
CA VAL A 141 4.89 0.12 -14.23
C VAL A 141 4.56 1.50 -14.78
N ASP A 142 5.35 1.97 -15.74
CA ASP A 142 4.99 3.14 -16.56
C ASP A 142 3.98 2.69 -17.62
N PRO A 143 2.74 3.18 -17.61
CA PRO A 143 1.71 2.76 -18.57
C PRO A 143 2.05 3.12 -20.02
N ARG A 144 3.00 4.05 -20.24
CA ARG A 144 3.46 4.44 -21.60
C ARG A 144 4.42 3.42 -22.21
N LEU A 145 5.00 2.52 -21.41
CA LEU A 145 5.97 1.53 -21.87
C LEU A 145 5.31 0.20 -22.29
N GLY A 146 4.27 0.29 -23.15
CA GLY A 146 3.70 -0.90 -23.80
C GLY A 146 2.66 -1.65 -22.95
N VAL A 147 1.89 -0.96 -22.14
CA VAL A 147 0.69 -1.54 -21.53
C VAL A 147 -0.40 -1.62 -22.60
N GLN A 148 -0.84 -2.84 -22.90
CA GLN A 148 -2.00 -3.04 -23.78
C GLN A 148 -3.25 -2.54 -23.06
N LEU A 149 -3.90 -1.52 -23.63
CA LEU A 149 -5.18 -1.04 -23.12
C LEU A 149 -6.29 -2.05 -23.40
N ALA A 150 -7.23 -2.20 -22.47
CA ALA A 150 -8.43 -2.97 -22.71
C ALA A 150 -9.28 -2.31 -23.77
N LEU A 151 -9.82 -3.09 -24.69
CA LEU A 151 -10.73 -2.60 -25.73
C LEU A 151 -12.06 -2.07 -25.14
N ASP A 152 -12.39 -2.48 -23.93
CA ASP A 152 -13.60 -2.13 -23.16
C ASP A 152 -13.33 -1.10 -22.04
N ALA A 153 -12.15 -0.47 -22.03
CA ALA A 153 -11.84 0.61 -21.09
C ALA A 153 -12.83 1.77 -21.24
N ASP A 154 -13.50 2.15 -20.14
CA ASP A 154 -14.41 3.29 -20.13
C ASP A 154 -13.63 4.60 -19.87
N PRO A 155 -13.38 5.43 -20.88
CA PRO A 155 -12.61 6.66 -20.72
C PRO A 155 -13.31 7.71 -19.85
N ARG A 156 -14.58 7.49 -19.46
CA ARG A 156 -15.30 8.39 -18.56
C ARG A 156 -14.77 8.27 -17.14
N ARG A 157 -14.33 7.06 -16.74
CA ARG A 157 -13.75 6.83 -15.40
C ARG A 157 -12.42 7.57 -15.25
N ASP A 158 -11.54 7.47 -16.24
CA ASP A 158 -10.25 8.18 -16.26
C ASP A 158 -10.46 9.69 -16.16
N ARG A 159 -11.40 10.24 -16.93
CA ARG A 159 -11.72 11.67 -16.91
C ARG A 159 -12.31 12.10 -15.57
N ALA A 160 -13.20 11.32 -14.99
CA ALA A 160 -13.82 11.62 -13.70
C ALA A 160 -12.78 11.65 -12.57
N GLU A 161 -11.88 10.67 -12.53
CA GLU A 161 -10.81 10.64 -11.53
C GLU A 161 -9.78 11.75 -11.73
N ALA A 162 -9.43 12.07 -12.98
CA ALA A 162 -8.55 13.21 -13.27
C ALA A 162 -9.18 14.55 -12.84
N ALA A 163 -10.46 14.76 -13.13
CA ALA A 163 -11.19 15.95 -12.70
C ALA A 163 -11.27 16.05 -11.17
N LEU A 164 -11.50 14.92 -10.48
CA LEU A 164 -11.48 14.87 -9.02
C LEU A 164 -10.10 15.24 -8.47
N ASP A 165 -9.01 14.76 -9.08
CA ASP A 165 -7.65 15.09 -8.68
C ASP A 165 -7.36 16.60 -8.82
N GLU A 166 -7.86 17.25 -9.87
CA GLU A 166 -7.74 18.71 -10.06
C GLU A 166 -8.48 19.48 -8.96
N VAL A 167 -9.69 19.05 -8.62
CA VAL A 167 -10.50 19.68 -7.54
C VAL A 167 -9.76 19.50 -6.20
N VAL A 168 -9.30 18.30 -5.90
CA VAL A 168 -8.54 18.02 -4.66
C VAL A 168 -7.24 18.81 -4.60
N ALA A 169 -6.52 18.95 -5.71
CA ALA A 169 -5.30 19.75 -5.77
C ALA A 169 -5.55 21.23 -5.50
N LYS A 170 -6.70 21.76 -5.95
CA LYS A 170 -7.07 23.18 -5.81
C LYS A 170 -7.69 23.50 -4.46
N PHE A 171 -8.52 22.63 -3.92
CA PHE A 171 -9.37 22.91 -2.75
C PHE A 171 -9.07 22.03 -1.52
N GLY A 172 -8.21 21.04 -1.66
CA GLY A 172 -7.88 20.09 -0.58
C GLY A 172 -8.71 18.81 -0.61
N ALA A 173 -8.17 17.76 0.02
CA ALA A 173 -8.73 16.41 -0.05
C ALA A 173 -10.08 16.23 0.65
N GLN A 174 -10.49 17.18 1.50
CA GLN A 174 -11.78 17.13 2.21
C GLN A 174 -12.94 17.76 1.44
N MET A 175 -12.64 18.48 0.34
CA MET A 175 -13.66 19.25 -0.40
C MET A 175 -14.33 18.46 -1.51
N ALA A 176 -13.77 17.36 -1.92
CA ALA A 176 -14.35 16.49 -2.94
C ALA A 176 -13.91 15.04 -2.75
N GLY A 177 -14.86 14.15 -2.91
CA GLY A 177 -14.65 12.70 -2.80
C GLY A 177 -15.86 11.95 -3.35
N PRO A 178 -15.80 10.62 -3.43
CA PRO A 178 -16.96 9.81 -3.77
C PRO A 178 -18.08 10.02 -2.77
N ALA A 179 -19.33 10.04 -3.24
CA ALA A 179 -20.51 10.22 -2.40
C ALA A 179 -20.72 9.13 -1.33
N SER A 180 -19.99 8.03 -1.42
CA SER A 180 -19.98 6.89 -0.49
C SER A 180 -18.91 6.97 0.60
N LEU A 181 -18.16 8.07 0.68
CA LEU A 181 -17.16 8.32 1.72
C LEU A 181 -17.68 9.14 2.88
#